data_3c6849b75313ccbdb5024f1c83cf6c40
#
_entry.id   3c6849b75313ccbdb5024f1c83cf6c40
#
_cell.length_a   1.000
_cell.length_b   1.000
_cell.length_c   1.000
_cell.angle_alpha   90.00
_cell.angle_beta   90.00
_cell.angle_gamma   90.00
#
_symmetry.space_group_name_H-M   'P 1'
#
loop_
_entity.id
_entity.type
_entity.pdbx_description
1 polymer ?
#
loop_
_entity_poly.entity_id
_entity_poly.type
_entity_poly.pdbx_seq_one_letter_code
_entity_poly.pdbx_strand_id
1 'polypeptide(L)'
;MSGVAVMRLWSLGALVLVMLPGTPAQSAPQVTPNGFLVKLDANVSAPKPKVYDALVGQVGSWWNPEHTYSHDAKNLSIDPRPGGCFCEKLPNGGGVEHLRVVYIAPGDILRLSGGLGPLQSSGLAGSLTWKLTGDGDNTRVQLSYSVGGFVDGGFEKLAPAVESMLNEQLSRLKLFVETGKPTRVQ
;
A
#
# COMPACT_ATOMS: atom_id res chain seq x y z
N MET A 1 1.52 55.97 -60.86
CA MET A 1 1.70 54.49 -60.80
C MET A 1 1.93 54.15 -59.37
N SER A 2 0.87 53.69 -58.70
CA SER A 2 0.85 53.47 -57.24
C SER A 2 1.12 51.99 -56.95
N GLY A 3 2.20 51.70 -56.17
CA GLY A 3 2.53 50.40 -55.70
C GLY A 3 1.92 50.14 -54.31
N VAL A 4 1.03 49.18 -54.23
CA VAL A 4 0.42 48.71 -52.94
C VAL A 4 1.30 47.70 -52.34
N ALA A 5 1.83 47.99 -51.15
CA ALA A 5 2.61 47.01 -50.30
C ALA A 5 1.65 46.14 -49.53
N VAL A 6 1.67 44.84 -49.76
CA VAL A 6 0.92 43.82 -49.00
C VAL A 6 1.76 43.38 -47.79
N MET A 7 1.31 43.76 -46.61
CA MET A 7 1.91 43.37 -45.33
C MET A 7 1.39 41.96 -44.91
N ARG A 8 2.25 40.94 -44.95
CA ARG A 8 1.92 39.59 -44.47
C ARG A 8 2.09 39.54 -42.95
N LEU A 9 0.95 39.41 -42.23
CA LEU A 9 0.96 39.08 -40.81
C LEU A 9 1.32 37.60 -40.63
N TRP A 10 2.43 37.32 -39.96
CA TRP A 10 2.79 36.02 -39.49
C TRP A 10 2.19 35.82 -38.07
N SER A 11 1.18 34.98 -37.97
CA SER A 11 0.63 34.57 -36.70
C SER A 11 1.56 33.50 -36.07
N LEU A 12 2.28 33.86 -35.00
CA LEU A 12 3.01 32.96 -34.14
C LEU A 12 2.00 32.20 -33.29
N GLY A 13 1.70 30.97 -33.67
CA GLY A 13 0.95 30.04 -32.86
C GLY A 13 1.81 29.57 -31.66
N ALA A 14 1.47 30.00 -30.44
CA ALA A 14 2.08 29.51 -29.24
C ALA A 14 1.61 28.07 -29.00
N LEU A 15 2.53 27.08 -29.11
CA LEU A 15 2.30 25.69 -28.75
C LEU A 15 2.29 25.59 -27.23
N VAL A 16 1.12 25.49 -26.61
CA VAL A 16 0.98 25.22 -25.17
C VAL A 16 1.28 23.74 -24.93
N LEU A 17 2.46 23.44 -24.42
CA LEU A 17 2.84 22.10 -23.99
C LEU A 17 2.12 21.80 -22.67
N VAL A 18 1.02 21.04 -22.71
CA VAL A 18 0.32 20.56 -21.52
C VAL A 18 1.16 19.42 -20.92
N MET A 19 1.90 19.71 -19.85
CA MET A 19 2.54 18.67 -19.04
C MET A 19 1.46 17.91 -18.25
N LEU A 20 1.17 16.68 -18.66
CA LEU A 20 0.37 15.75 -17.87
C LEU A 20 1.16 15.37 -16.61
N PRO A 21 0.55 15.41 -15.41
CA PRO A 21 1.21 14.91 -14.20
C PRO A 21 1.49 13.41 -14.36
N GLY A 22 2.77 13.05 -14.42
CA GLY A 22 3.19 11.66 -14.45
C GLY A 22 2.73 10.97 -13.15
N THR A 23 2.01 9.85 -13.26
CA THR A 23 1.78 8.96 -12.13
C THR A 23 3.13 8.48 -11.61
N PRO A 24 3.41 8.52 -10.28
CA PRO A 24 4.64 8.00 -9.75
C PRO A 24 4.75 6.53 -10.13
N ALA A 25 5.80 6.20 -10.88
CA ALA A 25 6.11 4.82 -11.23
C ALA A 25 6.49 4.10 -9.93
N GLN A 26 5.72 3.09 -9.57
CA GLN A 26 6.06 2.17 -8.48
C GLN A 26 7.36 1.45 -8.84
N SER A 27 8.37 1.50 -7.98
CA SER A 27 9.62 0.79 -8.22
C SER A 27 9.42 -0.69 -7.94
N ALA A 28 9.85 -1.55 -8.86
CA ALA A 28 9.87 -3.01 -8.64
C ALA A 28 10.59 -3.37 -7.32
N PRO A 29 10.23 -4.51 -6.69
CA PRO A 29 10.84 -4.94 -5.44
C PRO A 29 12.36 -5.15 -5.62
N GLN A 30 13.12 -4.75 -4.61
CA GLN A 30 14.56 -5.02 -4.58
C GLN A 30 14.77 -6.46 -4.09
N VAL A 31 15.39 -7.30 -4.91
CA VAL A 31 15.64 -8.72 -4.59
C VAL A 31 17.14 -8.94 -4.38
N THR A 32 17.47 -9.75 -3.39
CA THR A 32 18.82 -10.22 -3.07
C THR A 32 18.78 -11.73 -2.78
N PRO A 33 19.93 -12.43 -2.77
CA PRO A 33 19.95 -13.86 -2.40
C PRO A 33 19.37 -14.17 -1.01
N ASN A 34 19.34 -13.20 -0.09
CA ASN A 34 18.93 -13.39 1.31
C ASN A 34 17.54 -12.84 1.63
N GLY A 35 16.85 -12.20 0.66
CA GLY A 35 15.57 -11.58 0.91
C GLY A 35 15.17 -10.55 -0.14
N PHE A 36 14.10 -9.82 0.17
CA PHE A 36 13.60 -8.75 -0.70
C PHE A 36 13.05 -7.57 0.10
N LEU A 37 12.91 -6.44 -0.58
CA LEU A 37 12.31 -5.23 -0.06
C LEU A 37 11.25 -4.70 -1.04
N VAL A 38 10.00 -4.66 -0.59
CA VAL A 38 8.89 -3.97 -1.25
C VAL A 38 8.79 -2.55 -0.68
N LYS A 39 8.57 -1.55 -1.55
CA LYS A 39 8.26 -0.17 -1.18
C LYS A 39 7.13 0.34 -2.04
N LEU A 40 6.04 0.74 -1.40
CA LEU A 40 4.85 1.27 -2.04
C LEU A 40 4.47 2.60 -1.40
N ASP A 41 3.83 3.48 -2.16
CA ASP A 41 3.22 4.66 -1.57
C ASP A 41 1.92 5.06 -2.30
N ALA A 42 1.05 5.72 -1.57
CA ALA A 42 -0.18 6.28 -2.09
C ALA A 42 -0.51 7.61 -1.41
N ASN A 43 -1.05 8.55 -2.18
CA ASN A 43 -1.66 9.74 -1.63
C ASN A 43 -3.15 9.47 -1.41
N VAL A 44 -3.63 9.74 -0.19
CA VAL A 44 -5.02 9.55 0.25
C VAL A 44 -5.61 10.91 0.56
N SER A 45 -6.74 11.24 -0.05
CA SER A 45 -7.46 12.51 0.15
C SER A 45 -8.29 12.45 1.46
N ALA A 46 -7.60 12.41 2.58
CA ALA A 46 -8.16 12.41 3.93
C ALA A 46 -7.09 12.77 4.96
N PRO A 47 -7.49 13.32 6.14
CA PRO A 47 -6.61 13.62 7.25
C PRO A 47 -5.95 12.35 7.83
N LYS A 48 -4.71 12.46 8.34
CA LYS A 48 -3.98 11.35 8.95
C LYS A 48 -4.77 10.55 10.00
N PRO A 49 -5.48 11.16 10.94
CA PRO A 49 -6.25 10.39 11.92
C PRO A 49 -7.27 9.46 11.27
N LYS A 50 -8.00 9.92 10.25
CA LYS A 50 -8.97 9.10 9.52
C LYS A 50 -8.31 7.91 8.82
N VAL A 51 -7.15 8.15 8.18
CA VAL A 51 -6.39 7.07 7.52
C VAL A 51 -5.88 6.07 8.53
N TYR A 52 -5.34 6.54 9.66
CA TYR A 52 -4.82 5.69 10.72
C TYR A 52 -5.90 4.84 11.37
N ASP A 53 -7.06 5.42 11.68
CA ASP A 53 -8.20 4.72 12.26
C ASP A 53 -8.74 3.63 11.30
N ALA A 54 -8.78 3.93 10.00
CA ALA A 54 -9.13 2.92 9.00
C ALA A 54 -8.08 1.79 8.94
N LEU A 55 -6.79 2.15 8.94
CA LEU A 55 -5.69 1.18 8.89
C LEU A 55 -5.75 0.20 10.06
N VAL A 56 -5.85 0.69 11.30
CA VAL A 56 -5.75 -0.18 12.50
C VAL A 56 -7.08 -0.70 12.98
N GLY A 57 -8.13 0.12 12.96
CA GLY A 57 -9.44 -0.20 13.55
C GLY A 57 -10.42 -0.87 12.59
N GLN A 58 -10.16 -0.80 11.27
CA GLN A 58 -11.13 -1.25 10.27
C GLN A 58 -10.51 -2.16 9.21
N VAL A 59 -9.44 -2.89 9.54
CA VAL A 59 -8.74 -3.77 8.59
C VAL A 59 -9.68 -4.76 7.91
N GLY A 60 -10.66 -5.30 8.62
CA GLY A 60 -11.68 -6.20 8.09
C GLY A 60 -12.65 -5.56 7.08
N SER A 61 -12.66 -4.24 6.97
CA SER A 61 -13.55 -3.52 6.03
C SER A 61 -12.90 -3.22 4.68
N TRP A 62 -11.56 -3.22 4.61
CA TRP A 62 -10.85 -2.88 3.39
C TRP A 62 -9.91 -3.97 2.87
N TRP A 63 -9.41 -4.89 3.70
CA TRP A 63 -8.56 -5.99 3.25
C TRP A 63 -9.30 -6.90 2.25
N ASN A 64 -8.60 -7.45 1.27
CA ASN A 64 -9.20 -8.36 0.32
C ASN A 64 -9.43 -9.74 0.98
N PRO A 65 -10.67 -10.28 1.03
CA PRO A 65 -10.95 -11.58 1.62
C PRO A 65 -10.22 -12.74 0.92
N GLU A 66 -9.87 -12.62 -0.37
CA GLU A 66 -9.08 -13.64 -1.09
C GLU A 66 -7.65 -13.78 -0.52
N HIS A 67 -7.18 -12.80 0.26
CA HIS A 67 -5.89 -12.83 0.95
C HIS A 67 -6.07 -13.07 2.45
N THR A 68 -7.04 -13.92 2.81
CA THR A 68 -7.29 -14.42 4.16
C THR A 68 -7.43 -15.94 4.14
N TYR A 69 -7.14 -16.60 5.25
CA TYR A 69 -7.34 -18.05 5.39
C TYR A 69 -8.82 -18.43 5.60
N SER A 70 -9.60 -17.51 6.17
CA SER A 70 -11.04 -17.72 6.41
C SER A 70 -11.92 -17.35 5.23
N HIS A 71 -11.36 -16.74 4.17
CA HIS A 71 -12.09 -16.13 3.06
C HIS A 71 -13.11 -15.04 3.50
N ASP A 72 -12.92 -14.48 4.70
CA ASP A 72 -13.71 -13.35 5.21
C ASP A 72 -12.81 -12.36 5.95
N ALA A 73 -12.57 -11.21 5.33
CA ALA A 73 -11.73 -10.17 5.92
C ALA A 73 -12.26 -9.65 7.27
N LYS A 74 -13.54 -9.83 7.60
CA LYS A 74 -14.12 -9.43 8.90
C LYS A 74 -13.51 -10.20 10.08
N ASN A 75 -12.87 -11.34 9.82
CA ASN A 75 -12.15 -12.11 10.81
C ASN A 75 -10.78 -11.53 11.15
N LEU A 76 -10.30 -10.55 10.37
CA LEU A 76 -9.03 -9.85 10.62
C LEU A 76 -9.19 -8.79 11.70
N SER A 77 -8.16 -8.64 12.50
CA SER A 77 -8.03 -7.57 13.49
C SER A 77 -6.58 -7.16 13.71
N ILE A 78 -6.35 -5.90 14.06
CA ILE A 78 -5.05 -5.39 14.50
C ILE A 78 -5.24 -4.88 15.93
N ASP A 79 -4.44 -5.39 16.87
CA ASP A 79 -4.29 -4.85 18.22
C ASP A 79 -3.12 -3.85 18.22
N PRO A 80 -3.37 -2.52 18.16
CA PRO A 80 -2.35 -1.52 17.87
C PRO A 80 -1.54 -1.14 19.13
N ARG A 81 -0.92 -2.13 19.79
CA ARG A 81 0.01 -1.93 20.91
C ARG A 81 1.21 -2.85 20.76
N PRO A 82 2.39 -2.50 21.28
CA PRO A 82 3.54 -3.41 21.26
C PRO A 82 3.19 -4.78 21.86
N GLY A 83 3.50 -5.86 21.13
CA GLY A 83 3.10 -7.22 21.45
C GLY A 83 1.69 -7.61 21.01
N GLY A 84 0.86 -6.67 20.57
CA GLY A 84 -0.41 -6.98 19.91
C GLY A 84 -0.19 -7.63 18.55
N CYS A 85 -1.25 -8.21 17.97
CA CYS A 85 -1.14 -8.95 16.72
C CYS A 85 -2.00 -8.34 15.59
N PHE A 86 -1.56 -8.54 14.38
CA PHE A 86 -2.41 -8.62 13.21
C PHE A 86 -2.83 -10.07 13.08
N CYS A 87 -4.06 -10.35 13.49
CA CYS A 87 -4.58 -11.70 13.65
C CYS A 87 -5.83 -11.94 12.81
N GLU A 88 -6.07 -13.21 12.53
CA GLU A 88 -7.27 -13.70 11.87
C GLU A 88 -7.92 -14.81 12.71
N LYS A 89 -9.23 -14.74 12.88
CA LYS A 89 -10.02 -15.80 13.51
C LYS A 89 -10.37 -16.84 12.46
N LEU A 90 -10.19 -18.11 12.80
CA LEU A 90 -10.58 -19.25 11.98
C LEU A 90 -11.77 -20.00 12.61
N PRO A 91 -12.51 -20.81 11.81
CA PRO A 91 -13.54 -21.69 12.33
C PRO A 91 -13.02 -22.61 13.45
N ASN A 92 -13.94 -23.10 14.31
CA ASN A 92 -13.65 -24.09 15.37
C ASN A 92 -12.62 -23.62 16.40
N GLY A 93 -12.53 -22.31 16.65
CA GLY A 93 -11.59 -21.75 17.63
C GLY A 93 -10.15 -21.64 17.16
N GLY A 94 -9.89 -21.91 15.87
CA GLY A 94 -8.58 -21.68 15.26
C GLY A 94 -8.25 -20.20 15.09
N GLY A 95 -7.00 -19.90 14.79
CA GLY A 95 -6.54 -18.54 14.53
C GLY A 95 -5.18 -18.49 13.86
N VAL A 96 -4.88 -17.36 13.24
CA VAL A 96 -3.60 -17.04 12.63
C VAL A 96 -3.09 -15.73 13.21
N GLU A 97 -1.84 -15.71 13.67
CA GLU A 97 -1.10 -14.47 13.87
C GLU A 97 -0.33 -14.19 12.58
N HIS A 98 -0.81 -13.26 11.76
CA HIS A 98 -0.10 -12.87 10.54
C HIS A 98 1.20 -12.13 10.82
N LEU A 99 1.14 -11.16 11.73
CA LEU A 99 2.26 -10.33 12.15
C LEU A 99 2.05 -9.86 13.59
N ARG A 100 3.15 -9.49 14.26
CA ARG A 100 3.16 -8.93 15.61
C ARG A 100 3.54 -7.45 15.58
N VAL A 101 2.78 -6.61 16.27
CA VAL A 101 3.10 -5.20 16.42
C VAL A 101 4.35 -5.04 17.28
N VAL A 102 5.39 -4.39 16.73
CA VAL A 102 6.68 -4.18 17.41
C VAL A 102 6.98 -2.71 17.65
N TYR A 103 6.34 -1.81 16.92
CA TYR A 103 6.47 -0.36 17.12
C TYR A 103 5.20 0.35 16.68
N ILE A 104 4.80 1.35 17.43
CA ILE A 104 3.66 2.21 17.14
C ILE A 104 3.94 3.64 17.56
N ALA A 105 3.68 4.58 16.66
CA ALA A 105 3.49 6.00 16.94
C ALA A 105 2.09 6.34 16.42
N PRO A 106 1.07 6.47 17.33
CA PRO A 106 -0.31 6.63 16.92
C PRO A 106 -0.49 7.81 15.94
N GLY A 107 -1.19 7.57 14.83
CA GLY A 107 -1.39 8.53 13.76
C GLY A 107 -0.24 8.63 12.75
N ASP A 108 0.95 8.12 13.04
CA ASP A 108 2.12 8.28 12.18
C ASP A 108 2.74 6.96 11.69
N ILE A 109 2.95 5.99 12.60
CA ILE A 109 3.66 4.75 12.24
C ILE A 109 3.02 3.55 12.92
N LEU A 110 2.83 2.48 12.13
CA LEU A 110 2.59 1.12 12.60
C LEU A 110 3.67 0.22 12.00
N ARG A 111 4.46 -0.47 12.85
CA ARG A 111 5.41 -1.50 12.40
C ARG A 111 5.07 -2.84 13.00
N LEU A 112 5.05 -3.85 12.12
CA LEU A 112 4.76 -5.23 12.46
C LEU A 112 5.94 -6.11 12.04
N SER A 113 6.17 -7.20 12.75
CA SER A 113 7.22 -8.19 12.48
C SER A 113 6.62 -9.56 12.26
N GLY A 114 7.18 -10.34 11.35
CA GLY A 114 6.81 -11.73 11.07
C GLY A 114 6.72 -12.04 9.58
N GLY A 115 6.20 -13.22 9.28
CA GLY A 115 5.91 -13.70 7.93
C GLY A 115 4.43 -13.53 7.61
N LEU A 116 4.07 -12.55 6.79
CA LEU A 116 2.68 -12.29 6.43
C LEU A 116 2.09 -13.45 5.63
N GLY A 117 0.97 -13.99 6.11
CA GLY A 117 0.24 -15.07 5.43
C GLY A 117 1.11 -16.31 5.17
N PRO A 118 1.18 -16.82 3.93
CA PRO A 118 1.92 -18.04 3.59
C PRO A 118 3.43 -17.97 3.84
N LEU A 119 4.00 -16.78 4.01
CA LEU A 119 5.44 -16.63 4.30
C LEU A 119 5.83 -17.30 5.63
N GLN A 120 4.89 -17.44 6.56
CA GLN A 120 5.12 -18.11 7.86
C GLN A 120 5.54 -19.57 7.69
N SER A 121 4.80 -20.31 6.86
CA SER A 121 5.05 -21.74 6.63
C SER A 121 6.39 -21.99 5.93
N SER A 122 6.91 -20.99 5.23
CA SER A 122 8.23 -21.05 4.59
C SER A 122 9.37 -20.65 5.54
N GLY A 123 9.08 -20.30 6.81
CA GLY A 123 10.09 -19.83 7.76
C GLY A 123 10.66 -18.46 7.42
N LEU A 124 9.96 -17.69 6.59
CA LEU A 124 10.34 -16.33 6.26
C LEU A 124 9.82 -15.36 7.31
N ALA A 125 10.62 -14.34 7.62
CA ALA A 125 10.23 -13.28 8.53
C ALA A 125 10.63 -11.91 7.97
N GLY A 126 9.94 -10.87 8.43
CA GLY A 126 10.21 -9.53 7.94
C GLY A 126 9.69 -8.45 8.86
N SER A 127 9.87 -7.22 8.40
CA SER A 127 9.38 -6.00 9.05
C SER A 127 8.49 -5.23 8.07
N LEU A 128 7.18 -5.23 8.34
CA LEU A 128 6.17 -4.47 7.61
C LEU A 128 5.94 -3.14 8.31
N THR A 129 6.14 -2.03 7.62
CA THR A 129 5.95 -0.69 8.17
C THR A 129 4.97 0.10 7.33
N TRP A 130 3.95 0.64 7.98
CA TRP A 130 3.06 1.67 7.48
C TRP A 130 3.48 3.00 8.11
N LYS A 131 3.80 4.00 7.29
CA LYS A 131 4.16 5.35 7.71
C LYS A 131 3.22 6.34 7.04
N LEU A 132 2.60 7.19 7.85
CA LEU A 132 1.69 8.23 7.42
C LEU A 132 2.37 9.59 7.59
N THR A 133 2.38 10.39 6.54
CA THR A 133 2.91 11.76 6.53
C THR A 133 1.94 12.69 5.83
N GLY A 134 2.07 13.97 6.05
CA GLY A 134 1.17 14.99 5.51
C GLY A 134 0.43 15.74 6.61
N ASP A 135 -0.30 16.77 6.21
CA ASP A 135 -1.11 17.66 7.05
C ASP A 135 -2.41 18.01 6.31
N GLY A 136 -3.36 18.57 7.06
CA GLY A 136 -4.68 18.91 6.53
C GLY A 136 -5.41 17.68 5.98
N ASP A 137 -5.99 17.81 4.78
CA ASP A 137 -6.88 16.83 4.17
C ASP A 137 -6.17 15.83 3.24
N ASN A 138 -4.85 15.76 3.29
CA ASN A 138 -4.07 14.85 2.45
C ASN A 138 -3.04 14.08 3.27
N THR A 139 -3.01 12.77 3.07
CA THR A 139 -2.07 11.87 3.73
C THR A 139 -1.30 11.08 2.68
N ARG A 140 0.02 11.11 2.76
CA ARG A 140 0.88 10.15 2.06
C ARG A 140 1.08 8.92 2.94
N VAL A 141 0.65 7.78 2.45
CA VAL A 141 0.84 6.46 3.08
C VAL A 141 2.02 5.79 2.40
N GLN A 142 3.07 5.48 3.16
CA GLN A 142 4.23 4.73 2.72
C GLN A 142 4.19 3.36 3.37
N LEU A 143 4.23 2.32 2.53
CA LEU A 143 4.28 0.93 2.95
C LEU A 143 5.62 0.34 2.56
N SER A 144 6.31 -0.29 3.50
CA SER A 144 7.52 -1.04 3.20
C SER A 144 7.50 -2.40 3.89
N TYR A 145 7.93 -3.45 3.17
CA TYR A 145 8.07 -4.79 3.73
C TYR A 145 9.43 -5.37 3.35
N SER A 146 10.30 -5.48 4.34
CA SER A 146 11.61 -6.13 4.20
C SER A 146 11.49 -7.56 4.73
N VAL A 147 11.76 -8.55 3.89
CA VAL A 147 11.62 -9.98 4.20
C VAL A 147 12.95 -10.67 3.96
N GLY A 148 13.31 -11.56 4.86
CA GLY A 148 14.49 -12.40 4.75
C GLY A 148 14.26 -13.80 5.27
N GLY A 149 15.22 -14.69 5.01
CA GLY A 149 15.20 -16.08 5.43
C GLY A 149 15.66 -17.01 4.31
N PHE A 150 15.30 -18.28 4.42
CA PHE A 150 15.58 -19.28 3.39
C PHE A 150 14.27 -19.64 2.66
N VAL A 151 14.32 -19.62 1.33
CA VAL A 151 13.24 -20.15 0.48
C VAL A 151 13.87 -20.90 -0.70
N ASP A 152 13.37 -22.11 -0.92
CA ASP A 152 13.82 -22.92 -2.07
C ASP A 152 13.40 -22.23 -3.38
N GLY A 153 14.31 -22.16 -4.34
CA GLY A 153 14.10 -21.46 -5.61
C GLY A 153 14.27 -19.94 -5.58
N GLY A 154 14.65 -19.34 -4.42
CA GLY A 154 14.97 -17.91 -4.31
C GLY A 154 13.75 -16.98 -4.24
N PHE A 155 14.00 -15.68 -4.29
CA PHE A 155 12.99 -14.63 -4.06
C PHE A 155 12.43 -14.00 -5.33
N GLU A 156 12.96 -14.32 -6.51
CA GLU A 156 12.67 -13.64 -7.77
C GLU A 156 11.19 -13.73 -8.18
N LYS A 157 10.55 -14.84 -7.87
CA LYS A 157 9.10 -15.04 -8.12
C LYS A 157 8.24 -14.59 -6.96
N LEU A 158 8.76 -14.74 -5.73
CA LEU A 158 8.02 -14.42 -4.51
C LEU A 158 7.87 -12.92 -4.31
N ALA A 159 8.93 -12.15 -4.51
CA ALA A 159 8.92 -10.71 -4.25
C ALA A 159 7.89 -9.94 -5.10
N PRO A 160 7.76 -10.16 -6.42
CA PRO A 160 6.70 -9.52 -7.21
C PRO A 160 5.29 -9.93 -6.79
N ALA A 161 5.08 -11.18 -6.36
CA ALA A 161 3.78 -11.64 -5.88
C ALA A 161 3.37 -10.94 -4.58
N VAL A 162 4.32 -10.80 -3.64
CA VAL A 162 4.10 -10.06 -2.38
C VAL A 162 3.87 -8.57 -2.65
N GLU A 163 4.63 -7.97 -3.56
CA GLU A 163 4.42 -6.58 -3.97
C GLU A 163 3.02 -6.35 -4.53
N SER A 164 2.59 -7.20 -5.47
CA SER A 164 1.27 -7.11 -6.10
C SER A 164 0.15 -7.19 -5.06
N MET A 165 0.23 -8.16 -4.15
CA MET A 165 -0.72 -8.32 -3.06
C MET A 165 -0.75 -7.08 -2.16
N LEU A 166 0.41 -6.59 -1.70
CA LEU A 166 0.47 -5.39 -0.84
C LEU A 166 -0.01 -4.13 -1.54
N ASN A 167 0.27 -3.98 -2.84
CA ASN A 167 -0.21 -2.87 -3.64
C ASN A 167 -1.74 -2.88 -3.78
N GLU A 168 -2.33 -4.05 -3.93
CA GLU A 168 -3.79 -4.19 -3.87
C GLU A 168 -4.33 -3.73 -2.53
N GLN A 169 -3.76 -4.20 -1.40
CA GLN A 169 -4.22 -3.81 -0.07
C GLN A 169 -4.10 -2.30 0.16
N LEU A 170 -2.99 -1.68 -0.25
CA LEU A 170 -2.80 -0.23 -0.16
C LEU A 170 -3.85 0.53 -0.99
N SER A 171 -4.15 0.05 -2.20
CA SER A 171 -5.17 0.63 -3.06
C SER A 171 -6.58 0.50 -2.46
N ARG A 172 -6.89 -0.63 -1.84
CA ARG A 172 -8.17 -0.88 -1.16
C ARG A 172 -8.33 -0.01 0.08
N LEU A 173 -7.28 0.14 0.89
CA LEU A 173 -7.28 1.09 2.02
C LEU A 173 -7.57 2.51 1.53
N LYS A 174 -6.85 2.98 0.50
CA LYS A 174 -7.07 4.30 -0.09
C LYS A 174 -8.53 4.49 -0.51
N LEU A 175 -9.06 3.59 -1.33
CA LEU A 175 -10.45 3.67 -1.80
C LEU A 175 -11.45 3.65 -0.65
N PHE A 176 -11.24 2.79 0.34
CA PHE A 176 -12.11 2.70 1.52
C PHE A 176 -12.14 4.02 2.30
N VAL A 177 -11.00 4.63 2.55
CA VAL A 177 -10.91 5.91 3.27
C VAL A 177 -11.59 7.05 2.49
N GLU A 178 -11.40 7.09 1.18
CA GLU A 178 -11.92 8.17 0.32
C GLU A 178 -13.41 8.01 0.00
N THR A 179 -13.91 6.78 -0.12
CA THR A 179 -15.26 6.51 -0.66
C THR A 179 -16.16 5.69 0.26
N GLY A 180 -15.62 5.14 1.35
CA GLY A 180 -16.31 4.18 2.22
C GLY A 180 -16.40 2.75 1.65
N LYS A 181 -15.82 2.48 0.46
CA LYS A 181 -15.82 1.17 -0.20
C LYS A 181 -14.41 0.80 -0.65
N PRO A 182 -13.95 -0.46 -0.44
CA PRO A 182 -12.58 -0.88 -0.78
C PRO A 182 -12.39 -1.20 -2.28
N THR A 183 -13.47 -1.21 -3.06
CA THR A 183 -13.48 -1.48 -4.51
C THR A 183 -14.26 -0.40 -5.25
N ARG A 184 -13.92 -0.16 -6.51
CA ARG A 184 -14.73 0.72 -7.36
C ARG A 184 -16.08 0.04 -7.65
N VAL A 185 -17.15 0.81 -7.52
CA VAL A 185 -18.47 0.37 -8.04
C VAL A 185 -18.38 0.47 -9.57
N GLN A 186 -18.59 -0.66 -10.24
CA GLN A 186 -18.73 -0.71 -11.69
C GLN A 186 -20.08 -0.13 -12.11
#